data_3cc1b7963bd293af5055cbfafd4eea04
#
_entry.id   3cc1b7963bd293af5055cbfafd4eea04
#
_cell.length_a   1.000
_cell.length_b   1.000
_cell.length_c   1.000
_cell.angle_alpha   90.00
_cell.angle_beta   90.00
_cell.angle_gamma   90.00
#
_symmetry.space_group_name_H-M   'P 1'
#
loop_
_entity.id
_entity.type
_entity.pdbx_description
1 polymer ?
#
loop_
_entity_poly.entity_id
_entity_poly.type
_entity_poly.pdbx_seq_one_letter_code
_entity_poly.pdbx_strand_id
1 'polypeptide(L)'
;MIKKVLKKILIGLAVLIVVIQFFRIDKTNPITPIEKGFIEINQPPTEITAILKTSCYDCHSNQVSYPWYTNIAPISWFIKDHINEAREELNFSEWADYSLKRKDHKLEECAEEVEEGEMPLDSYFIMHSEAELTHEQRETLENYFKSLRK
;
A
#
# COMPACT_ATOMS: atom_id res chain seq x y z
N MET A 1 27.32 -17.99 34.93
CA MET A 1 26.58 -18.87 33.98
C MET A 1 25.64 -18.04 33.07
N ILE A 2 24.75 -17.23 33.58
CA ILE A 2 23.74 -16.43 32.84
C ILE A 2 24.37 -15.57 31.74
N LYS A 3 25.44 -14.80 32.02
CA LYS A 3 26.11 -13.95 31.00
C LYS A 3 26.64 -14.74 29.78
N LYS A 4 27.14 -15.97 29.99
CA LYS A 4 27.62 -16.82 28.89
C LYS A 4 26.45 -17.35 28.03
N VAL A 5 25.32 -17.68 28.65
CA VAL A 5 24.12 -18.14 27.98
C VAL A 5 23.52 -16.96 27.15
N LEU A 6 23.39 -15.79 27.78
CA LEU A 6 22.89 -14.59 27.09
C LEU A 6 23.74 -14.23 25.86
N LYS A 7 25.09 -14.29 25.99
CA LYS A 7 25.98 -14.04 24.86
C LYS A 7 25.76 -15.05 23.71
N LYS A 8 25.54 -16.33 23.99
CA LYS A 8 25.24 -17.33 22.95
C LYS A 8 23.91 -17.06 22.26
N ILE A 9 22.88 -16.66 23.03
CA ILE A 9 21.57 -16.28 22.47
C ILE A 9 21.70 -15.08 21.53
N LEU A 10 22.40 -14.01 21.95
CA LEU A 10 22.63 -12.84 21.15
C LEU A 10 23.40 -13.15 19.84
N ILE A 11 24.41 -13.99 19.91
CA ILE A 11 25.15 -14.47 18.74
C ILE A 11 24.20 -15.24 17.79
N GLY A 12 23.38 -16.15 18.35
CA GLY A 12 22.40 -16.90 17.56
C GLY A 12 21.40 -16.02 16.84
N LEU A 13 20.87 -15.01 17.55
CA LEU A 13 19.97 -14.00 16.95
C LEU A 13 20.67 -13.19 15.86
N ALA A 14 21.90 -12.75 16.08
CA ALA A 14 22.66 -12.01 15.07
C ALA A 14 22.89 -12.86 13.81
N VAL A 15 23.25 -14.14 13.96
CA VAL A 15 23.40 -15.07 12.85
C VAL A 15 22.06 -15.27 12.13
N LEU A 16 20.96 -15.44 12.86
CA LEU A 16 19.62 -15.58 12.28
C LEU A 16 19.25 -14.34 11.44
N ILE A 17 19.47 -13.13 11.99
CA ILE A 17 19.21 -11.87 11.27
C ILE A 17 20.02 -11.81 9.97
N VAL A 18 21.27 -12.26 9.96
CA VAL A 18 22.08 -12.30 8.73
C VAL A 18 21.53 -13.35 7.75
N VAL A 19 21.16 -14.52 8.23
CA VAL A 19 20.65 -15.62 7.38
C VAL A 19 19.35 -15.22 6.68
N ILE A 20 18.42 -14.57 7.39
CA ILE A 20 17.13 -14.16 6.78
C ILE A 20 17.30 -13.13 5.67
N GLN A 21 18.43 -12.39 5.58
CA GLN A 21 18.65 -11.44 4.49
C GLN A 21 18.86 -12.10 3.11
N PHE A 22 19.12 -13.41 3.07
CA PHE A 22 19.20 -14.13 1.79
C PHE A 22 17.82 -14.46 1.20
N PHE A 23 16.74 -14.35 1.98
CA PHE A 23 15.37 -14.61 1.53
C PHE A 23 14.73 -13.29 1.08
N ARG A 24 15.00 -12.91 -0.16
CA ARG A 24 14.56 -11.64 -0.76
C ARG A 24 13.14 -11.74 -1.32
N ILE A 25 12.38 -10.64 -1.22
CA ILE A 25 11.07 -10.50 -1.89
C ILE A 25 11.27 -10.21 -3.38
N ASP A 26 10.29 -10.64 -4.19
CA ASP A 26 10.16 -10.19 -5.57
C ASP A 26 9.54 -8.78 -5.59
N LYS A 27 10.26 -7.84 -6.21
CA LYS A 27 9.87 -6.44 -6.37
C LYS A 27 9.38 -6.11 -7.78
N THR A 28 9.16 -7.12 -8.60
CA THR A 28 8.66 -6.93 -9.95
C THR A 28 7.21 -6.45 -9.88
N ASN A 29 6.94 -5.31 -10.53
CA ASN A 29 5.59 -4.85 -10.72
C ASN A 29 4.97 -5.53 -11.94
N PRO A 30 3.72 -6.03 -11.87
CA PRO A 30 3.01 -6.51 -13.03
C PRO A 30 2.89 -5.42 -14.10
N ILE A 31 3.07 -5.80 -15.37
CA ILE A 31 2.91 -4.87 -16.48
C ILE A 31 1.42 -4.75 -16.79
N THR A 32 0.85 -3.57 -16.59
CA THR A 32 -0.55 -3.27 -16.91
C THR A 32 -0.58 -2.05 -17.82
N PRO A 33 -1.37 -2.06 -18.91
CA PRO A 33 -1.57 -0.89 -19.75
C PRO A 33 -2.12 0.28 -18.92
N ILE A 34 -1.51 1.44 -19.05
CA ILE A 34 -1.82 2.60 -18.20
C ILE A 34 -3.27 3.08 -18.39
N GLU A 35 -3.81 2.94 -19.60
CA GLU A 35 -5.19 3.26 -19.96
C GLU A 35 -6.25 2.45 -19.21
N LYS A 36 -5.87 1.34 -18.58
CA LYS A 36 -6.75 0.55 -17.72
C LYS A 36 -6.87 1.10 -16.30
N GLY A 37 -6.00 2.04 -15.94
CA GLY A 37 -5.87 2.59 -14.61
C GLY A 37 -7.04 3.47 -14.18
N PHE A 38 -7.26 3.54 -12.87
CA PHE A 38 -8.31 4.36 -12.26
C PHE A 38 -8.19 5.85 -12.63
N ILE A 39 -6.97 6.40 -12.59
CA ILE A 39 -6.72 7.81 -12.88
C ILE A 39 -7.05 8.14 -14.34
N GLU A 40 -6.63 7.30 -15.27
CA GLU A 40 -6.84 7.51 -16.70
C GLU A 40 -8.32 7.38 -17.09
N ILE A 41 -9.06 6.50 -16.42
CA ILE A 41 -10.49 6.29 -16.72
C ILE A 41 -11.36 7.38 -16.09
N ASN A 42 -11.10 7.75 -14.84
CA ASN A 42 -11.97 8.66 -14.10
C ASN A 42 -11.50 10.12 -14.17
N GLN A 43 -10.27 10.38 -14.63
CA GLN A 43 -9.67 11.71 -14.78
C GLN A 43 -9.90 12.62 -13.56
N PRO A 44 -9.47 12.17 -12.34
CA PRO A 44 -9.68 12.95 -11.14
C PRO A 44 -8.99 14.30 -11.20
N PRO A 45 -9.46 15.31 -10.45
CA PRO A 45 -8.74 16.56 -10.24
C PRO A 45 -7.27 16.32 -9.83
N THR A 46 -6.41 17.28 -10.14
CA THR A 46 -4.96 17.15 -9.85
C THR A 46 -4.67 16.87 -8.37
N GLU A 47 -5.44 17.49 -7.49
CA GLU A 47 -5.34 17.28 -6.03
C GLU A 47 -5.64 15.83 -5.65
N ILE A 48 -6.76 15.28 -6.10
CA ILE A 48 -7.14 13.87 -5.88
C ILE A 48 -6.09 12.93 -6.48
N THR A 49 -5.60 13.23 -7.68
CA THR A 49 -4.53 12.46 -8.32
C THR A 49 -3.27 12.42 -7.46
N ALA A 50 -2.89 13.55 -6.86
CA ALA A 50 -1.73 13.64 -5.99
C ALA A 50 -1.93 12.80 -4.72
N ILE A 51 -3.08 12.92 -4.06
CA ILE A 51 -3.43 12.13 -2.87
C ILE A 51 -3.37 10.62 -3.18
N LEU A 52 -4.05 10.18 -4.24
CA LEU A 52 -4.05 8.76 -4.64
C LEU A 52 -2.64 8.22 -4.85
N LYS A 53 -1.79 8.97 -5.56
CA LYS A 53 -0.41 8.55 -5.85
C LYS A 53 0.47 8.49 -4.60
N THR A 54 0.29 9.42 -3.67
CA THR A 54 1.13 9.50 -2.46
C THR A 54 0.68 8.52 -1.38
N SER A 55 -0.64 8.31 -1.25
CA SER A 55 -1.21 7.63 -0.08
C SER A 55 -1.79 6.24 -0.38
N CYS A 56 -2.05 5.90 -1.66
CA CYS A 56 -2.75 4.65 -2.00
C CYS A 56 -1.98 3.76 -2.99
N TYR A 57 -1.34 4.36 -4.02
CA TYR A 57 -0.83 3.63 -5.18
C TYR A 57 0.34 2.69 -4.86
N ASP A 58 1.12 2.96 -3.81
CA ASP A 58 2.23 2.07 -3.42
C ASP A 58 1.75 0.69 -2.95
N CYS A 59 0.52 0.59 -2.41
CA CYS A 59 -0.05 -0.69 -2.03
C CYS A 59 -1.11 -1.16 -3.05
N HIS A 60 -1.98 -0.28 -3.50
CA HIS A 60 -3.16 -0.59 -4.30
C HIS A 60 -2.94 -0.42 -5.82
N SER A 61 -1.71 -0.56 -6.32
CA SER A 61 -1.47 -0.51 -7.77
C SER A 61 -0.32 -1.41 -8.22
N ASN A 62 -0.16 -1.57 -9.55
CA ASN A 62 1.00 -2.19 -10.17
C ASN A 62 2.15 -1.20 -10.42
N GLN A 63 2.18 -0.06 -9.69
CA GLN A 63 3.18 1.01 -9.82
C GLN A 63 3.92 1.25 -8.50
N VAL A 64 4.13 0.19 -7.70
CA VAL A 64 4.79 0.27 -6.40
C VAL A 64 6.20 0.81 -6.52
N SER A 65 6.53 1.79 -5.70
CA SER A 65 7.91 2.23 -5.46
C SER A 65 8.46 1.49 -4.24
N TYR A 66 9.57 0.76 -4.41
CA TYR A 66 10.18 -0.03 -3.33
C TYR A 66 11.36 0.73 -2.71
N PRO A 67 11.19 1.41 -1.56
CA PRO A 67 12.26 2.12 -0.89
C PRO A 67 13.36 1.19 -0.34
N TRP A 68 14.45 1.77 0.15
CA TRP A 68 15.62 1.00 0.61
C TRP A 68 15.32 -0.03 1.70
N TYR A 69 14.42 0.27 2.63
CA TYR A 69 14.05 -0.61 3.75
C TYR A 69 13.32 -1.88 3.28
N THR A 70 12.74 -1.89 2.09
CA THR A 70 12.19 -3.10 1.46
C THR A 70 13.25 -4.12 1.03
N ASN A 71 14.54 -3.83 1.32
CA ASN A 71 15.64 -4.79 1.17
C ASN A 71 15.99 -5.51 2.48
N ILE A 72 15.34 -5.18 3.59
CA ILE A 72 15.68 -5.66 4.92
C ILE A 72 14.61 -6.61 5.44
N ALA A 73 14.93 -7.90 5.54
CA ALA A 73 14.06 -8.88 6.20
C ALA A 73 14.12 -8.72 7.74
N PRO A 74 13.00 -8.90 8.46
CA PRO A 74 11.68 -9.35 7.99
C PRO A 74 10.76 -8.24 7.49
N ILE A 75 11.14 -6.95 7.57
CA ILE A 75 10.33 -5.79 7.16
C ILE A 75 9.87 -5.95 5.71
N SER A 76 10.77 -6.40 4.82
CA SER A 76 10.46 -6.62 3.41
C SER A 76 9.32 -7.63 3.21
N TRP A 77 9.25 -8.68 4.01
CA TRP A 77 8.20 -9.69 3.92
C TRP A 77 6.84 -9.12 4.31
N PHE A 78 6.81 -8.39 5.45
CA PHE A 78 5.62 -7.69 5.93
C PHE A 78 5.07 -6.72 4.87
N ILE A 79 5.94 -5.90 4.26
CA ILE A 79 5.53 -4.96 3.21
C ILE A 79 5.00 -5.70 1.98
N LYS A 80 5.65 -6.80 1.57
CA LYS A 80 5.20 -7.56 0.40
C LYS A 80 3.83 -8.20 0.62
N ASP A 81 3.58 -8.72 1.82
CA ASP A 81 2.29 -9.31 2.17
C ASP A 81 1.19 -8.24 2.11
N HIS A 82 1.41 -7.04 2.68
CA HIS A 82 0.46 -5.93 2.61
C HIS A 82 0.17 -5.47 1.18
N ILE A 83 1.21 -5.40 0.33
CA ILE A 83 1.01 -5.06 -1.10
C ILE A 83 0.20 -6.14 -1.82
N ASN A 84 0.43 -7.40 -1.52
CA ASN A 84 -0.32 -8.50 -2.14
C ASN A 84 -1.79 -8.47 -1.71
N GLU A 85 -2.07 -8.37 -0.41
CA GLU A 85 -3.42 -8.24 0.15
C GLU A 85 -4.14 -7.01 -0.41
N ALA A 86 -3.47 -5.84 -0.41
CA ALA A 86 -4.03 -4.62 -0.95
C ALA A 86 -4.45 -4.75 -2.43
N ARG A 87 -3.62 -5.41 -3.26
CA ARG A 87 -3.94 -5.64 -4.67
C ARG A 87 -5.05 -6.66 -4.89
N GLU A 88 -5.18 -7.66 -4.03
CA GLU A 88 -6.29 -8.63 -4.09
C GLU A 88 -7.62 -7.94 -3.82
N GLU A 89 -7.65 -7.06 -2.82
CA GLU A 89 -8.83 -6.29 -2.48
C GLU A 89 -9.13 -5.22 -3.53
N LEU A 90 -8.18 -4.35 -3.81
CA LEU A 90 -8.33 -3.25 -4.75
C LEU A 90 -7.02 -3.00 -5.51
N ASN A 91 -7.05 -3.08 -6.84
CA ASN A 91 -5.94 -2.72 -7.71
C ASN A 91 -6.35 -1.61 -8.68
N PHE A 92 -5.93 -0.39 -8.41
CA PHE A 92 -6.21 0.77 -9.27
C PHE A 92 -5.64 0.64 -10.68
N SER A 93 -4.61 -0.17 -10.88
CA SER A 93 -4.06 -0.40 -12.22
C SER A 93 -4.94 -1.30 -13.10
N GLU A 94 -5.85 -2.07 -12.50
CA GLU A 94 -6.73 -3.02 -13.17
C GLU A 94 -8.19 -2.55 -13.16
N TRP A 95 -8.42 -1.27 -12.94
CA TRP A 95 -9.75 -0.70 -12.77
C TRP A 95 -10.69 -0.96 -13.96
N ALA A 96 -10.17 -0.95 -15.19
CA ALA A 96 -10.97 -1.27 -16.39
C ALA A 96 -11.56 -2.68 -16.36
N ASP A 97 -10.87 -3.63 -15.75
CA ASP A 97 -11.22 -5.05 -15.74
C ASP A 97 -12.32 -5.38 -14.70
N TYR A 98 -12.68 -4.41 -13.82
CA TYR A 98 -13.74 -4.59 -12.85
C TYR A 98 -15.12 -4.40 -13.48
N SER A 99 -16.06 -5.27 -13.14
CA SER A 99 -17.48 -5.06 -13.49
C SER A 99 -18.04 -3.80 -12.83
N LEU A 100 -19.10 -3.23 -13.40
CA LEU A 100 -19.75 -2.02 -12.84
C LEU A 100 -20.14 -2.22 -11.37
N LYS A 101 -20.69 -3.40 -11.03
CA LYS A 101 -21.04 -3.73 -9.64
C LYS A 101 -19.82 -3.75 -8.73
N ARG A 102 -18.69 -4.33 -9.18
CA ARG A 102 -17.43 -4.35 -8.39
C ARG A 102 -16.89 -2.93 -8.22
N LYS A 103 -16.92 -2.11 -9.27
CA LYS A 103 -16.49 -0.71 -9.20
C LYS A 103 -17.29 0.08 -8.18
N ASP A 104 -18.61 -0.01 -8.20
CA ASP A 104 -19.48 0.70 -7.25
C ASP A 104 -19.20 0.26 -5.81
N HIS A 105 -19.08 -1.05 -5.57
CA HIS A 105 -18.75 -1.59 -4.25
C HIS A 105 -17.36 -1.15 -3.76
N LYS A 106 -16.34 -1.20 -4.63
CA LYS A 106 -15.00 -0.73 -4.25
C LYS A 106 -14.91 0.78 -4.02
N LEU A 107 -15.74 1.58 -4.71
CA LEU A 107 -15.86 3.01 -4.42
C LEU A 107 -16.52 3.28 -3.07
N GLU A 108 -17.50 2.45 -2.68
CA GLU A 108 -18.12 2.49 -1.35
C GLU A 108 -17.09 2.20 -0.26
N GLU A 109 -16.41 1.05 -0.35
CA GLU A 109 -15.35 0.66 0.58
C GLU A 109 -14.25 1.74 0.68
N CYS A 110 -13.78 2.27 -0.45
CA CYS A 110 -12.79 3.35 -0.43
C CYS A 110 -13.27 4.60 0.34
N ALA A 111 -14.54 4.97 0.19
CA ALA A 111 -15.08 6.11 0.90
C ALA A 111 -15.18 5.85 2.40
N GLU A 112 -15.66 4.66 2.81
CA GLU A 112 -15.80 4.24 4.21
C GLU A 112 -14.44 4.13 4.90
N GLU A 113 -13.46 3.43 4.32
CA GLU A 113 -12.12 3.24 4.89
C GLU A 113 -11.37 4.58 5.08
N VAL A 114 -11.57 5.52 4.15
CA VAL A 114 -11.00 6.87 4.26
C VAL A 114 -11.73 7.69 5.33
N GLU A 115 -13.06 7.63 5.41
CA GLU A 115 -13.87 8.33 6.41
C GLU A 115 -13.54 7.84 7.83
N GLU A 116 -13.45 6.53 8.03
CA GLU A 116 -13.14 5.92 9.32
C GLU A 116 -11.67 6.09 9.74
N GLY A 117 -10.80 6.43 8.80
CA GLY A 117 -9.38 6.62 9.04
C GLY A 117 -8.56 5.33 9.04
N GLU A 118 -9.15 4.22 8.61
CA GLU A 118 -8.46 2.94 8.47
C GLU A 118 -7.47 2.95 7.29
N MET A 119 -7.71 3.80 6.27
CA MET A 119 -6.80 4.03 5.14
C MET A 119 -6.41 5.52 5.02
N PRO A 120 -5.12 5.78 4.70
CA PRO A 120 -3.99 4.86 4.62
C PRO A 120 -3.57 4.31 5.99
N LEU A 121 -2.92 3.13 6.03
CA LEU A 121 -2.51 2.47 7.27
C LEU A 121 -1.52 3.31 8.10
N ASP A 122 -1.71 3.38 9.41
CA ASP A 122 -0.81 4.06 10.36
C ASP A 122 0.64 3.59 10.25
N SER A 123 0.84 2.29 10.01
CA SER A 123 2.17 1.71 9.82
C SER A 123 2.92 2.25 8.61
N TYR A 124 2.20 2.75 7.59
CA TYR A 124 2.78 3.36 6.40
C TYR A 124 3.38 4.73 6.70
N PHE A 125 2.75 5.52 7.57
CA PHE A 125 3.21 6.86 7.94
C PHE A 125 4.56 6.90 8.65
N ILE A 126 4.99 5.79 9.28
CA ILE A 126 6.29 5.70 9.97
C ILE A 126 7.44 6.09 9.03
N MET A 127 7.33 5.72 7.76
CA MET A 127 8.35 5.99 6.74
C MET A 127 7.88 6.93 5.62
N HIS A 128 6.60 7.30 5.62
CA HIS A 128 5.92 8.11 4.60
C HIS A 128 4.97 9.13 5.26
N SER A 129 5.52 10.06 6.03
CA SER A 129 4.72 11.08 6.71
C SER A 129 3.91 11.97 5.74
N GLU A 130 4.35 12.08 4.49
CA GLU A 130 3.66 12.79 3.41
C GLU A 130 2.39 12.09 2.93
N ALA A 131 2.20 10.82 3.28
CA ALA A 131 1.00 10.05 2.94
C ALA A 131 -0.14 10.22 3.95
N GLU A 132 0.14 10.81 5.12
CA GLU A 132 -0.89 11.10 6.11
C GLU A 132 -1.85 12.18 5.59
N LEU A 133 -3.14 11.84 5.57
CA LEU A 133 -4.17 12.74 5.07
C LEU A 133 -4.62 13.72 6.15
N THR A 134 -4.70 15.00 5.81
CA THR A 134 -5.41 15.97 6.64
C THR A 134 -6.91 15.68 6.64
N HIS A 135 -7.65 16.24 7.59
CA HIS A 135 -9.11 16.10 7.64
C HIS A 135 -9.77 16.60 6.35
N GLU A 136 -9.33 17.72 5.80
CA GLU A 136 -9.81 18.29 4.55
C GLU A 136 -9.54 17.36 3.35
N GLN A 137 -8.35 16.75 3.30
CA GLN A 137 -8.01 15.79 2.25
C GLN A 137 -8.84 14.50 2.34
N ARG A 138 -9.12 14.02 3.57
CA ARG A 138 -10.01 12.87 3.78
C ARG A 138 -11.41 13.16 3.25
N GLU A 139 -12.00 14.26 3.68
CA GLU A 139 -13.33 14.68 3.24
C GLU A 139 -13.40 14.86 1.72
N THR A 140 -12.37 15.47 1.12
CA THR A 140 -12.30 15.68 -0.32
C THR A 140 -12.21 14.36 -1.09
N LEU A 141 -11.38 13.42 -0.63
CA LEU A 141 -11.20 12.12 -1.25
C LEU A 141 -12.45 11.23 -1.10
N GLU A 142 -13.04 11.19 0.08
CA GLU A 142 -14.30 10.51 0.39
C GLU A 142 -15.43 10.99 -0.53
N ASN A 143 -15.66 12.31 -0.58
CA ASN A 143 -16.66 12.92 -1.45
C ASN A 143 -16.42 12.61 -2.93
N TYR A 144 -15.15 12.57 -3.35
CA TYR A 144 -14.81 12.17 -4.71
C TYR A 144 -15.22 10.73 -4.99
N PHE A 145 -14.88 9.76 -4.13
CA PHE A 145 -15.29 8.37 -4.32
C PHE A 145 -16.82 8.23 -4.35
N LYS A 146 -17.52 8.89 -3.41
CA LYS A 146 -19.01 8.91 -3.38
C LYS A 146 -19.60 9.49 -4.70
N SER A 147 -18.97 10.49 -5.29
CA SER A 147 -19.44 11.13 -6.54
C SER A 147 -19.35 10.23 -7.78
N LEU A 148 -18.48 9.23 -7.77
CA LEU A 148 -18.30 8.28 -8.88
C LEU A 148 -19.28 7.12 -8.84
N ARG A 149 -19.97 6.91 -7.73
CA ARG A 149 -20.97 5.83 -7.56
C ARG A 149 -22.23 6.08 -8.38
N LYS A 150 -22.88 4.99 -8.84
CA LYS A 150 -24.07 5.04 -9.68
C LYS A 150 -25.21 4.21 -9.10
#